data_61a0dab9532b1518cd5698427898f24e
#
_entry.id   61a0dab9532b1518cd5698427898f24e
#
_cell.length_a   1.000
_cell.length_b   1.000
_cell.length_c   1.000
_cell.angle_alpha   90.00
_cell.angle_beta   90.00
_cell.angle_gamma   90.00
#
_symmetry.space_group_name_H-M   'P 1'
#
loop_
_entity.id
_entity.type
_entity.pdbx_description
1 polymer ?
#
loop_
_entity_poly.entity_id
_entity_poly.type
_entity_poly.pdbx_seq_one_letter_code
_entity_poly.pdbx_strand_id
1 'polypeptide(L)'
;YVGVILFGDSSLVKEGDTARCTGQILSIPVGEEFLGRVVDPLGNPLDGKGAIASNKRRAIDVKASGVMQRQSVNQPLETGIKAIDAMIPIGKGQRELVIGDRQTGKTSICIDTILNQKGKDVICIYVAIGQKRSTVAQLVNTLEKGGAMDYTIVVSASASESAPLQFIAPYAG
;
A
#
# COMPACT_ATOMS: atom_id res chain seq x y z
N TYR A 1 10.22 -27.95 -18.07
CA TYR A 1 9.42 -26.72 -18.20
C TYR A 1 9.64 -25.89 -16.96
N VAL A 2 9.74 -24.56 -17.12
CA VAL A 2 9.87 -23.60 -16.04
C VAL A 2 8.66 -22.66 -16.12
N GLY A 3 7.94 -22.48 -15.00
CA GLY A 3 6.87 -21.51 -14.88
C GLY A 3 7.44 -20.14 -14.62
N VAL A 4 6.95 -19.12 -15.33
CA VAL A 4 7.40 -17.72 -15.20
C VAL A 4 6.19 -16.84 -14.91
N ILE A 5 6.32 -15.93 -13.95
CA ILE A 5 5.33 -14.91 -13.65
C ILE A 5 5.90 -13.56 -14.11
N LEU A 6 5.15 -12.86 -14.97
CA LEU A 6 5.55 -11.57 -15.51
C LEU A 6 4.90 -10.43 -14.70
N PHE A 7 5.73 -9.53 -14.17
CA PHE A 7 5.28 -8.28 -13.53
C PHE A 7 5.28 -7.13 -14.55
N GLY A 8 4.49 -7.28 -15.61
CA GLY A 8 4.42 -6.30 -16.69
C GLY A 8 3.51 -6.74 -17.80
N ASP A 9 3.62 -6.08 -18.95
CA ASP A 9 2.84 -6.40 -20.14
C ASP A 9 3.42 -7.67 -20.80
N SER A 10 2.62 -8.73 -20.82
CA SER A 10 2.98 -10.01 -21.46
C SER A 10 3.14 -9.91 -22.99
N SER A 11 2.58 -8.87 -23.63
CA SER A 11 2.70 -8.66 -25.07
C SER A 11 4.12 -8.29 -25.52
N LEU A 12 4.95 -7.83 -24.56
CA LEU A 12 6.34 -7.47 -24.81
C LEU A 12 7.29 -8.67 -24.84
N VAL A 13 6.84 -9.85 -24.39
CA VAL A 13 7.65 -11.08 -24.34
C VAL A 13 7.22 -12.03 -25.44
N LYS A 14 8.19 -12.52 -26.23
CA LYS A 14 7.96 -13.37 -27.40
C LYS A 14 8.73 -14.68 -27.28
N GLU A 15 8.28 -15.68 -28.00
CA GLU A 15 9.03 -16.93 -28.17
C GLU A 15 10.42 -16.66 -28.77
N GLY A 16 11.45 -17.24 -28.15
CA GLY A 16 12.86 -17.02 -28.52
C GLY A 16 13.57 -15.92 -27.73
N ASP A 17 12.87 -15.15 -26.90
CA ASP A 17 13.50 -14.14 -26.03
C ASP A 17 14.38 -14.80 -24.96
N THR A 18 15.46 -14.12 -24.62
CA THR A 18 16.43 -14.62 -23.64
C THR A 18 16.06 -14.18 -22.23
N ALA A 19 15.84 -15.14 -21.33
CA ALA A 19 15.67 -14.89 -19.90
C ALA A 19 16.99 -15.12 -19.15
N ARG A 20 17.37 -14.16 -18.28
CA ARG A 20 18.55 -14.26 -17.42
C ARG A 20 18.17 -14.19 -15.95
N CYS A 21 18.70 -15.13 -15.15
CA CYS A 21 18.56 -15.04 -13.70
C CYS A 21 19.38 -13.88 -13.16
N THR A 22 18.76 -13.04 -12.32
CA THR A 22 19.45 -11.94 -11.61
C THR A 22 20.15 -12.42 -10.35
N GLY A 23 19.86 -13.63 -9.87
CA GLY A 23 20.34 -14.17 -8.59
C GLY A 23 19.73 -13.48 -7.36
N GLN A 24 18.76 -12.59 -7.55
CA GLN A 24 18.11 -11.85 -6.47
C GLN A 24 16.68 -12.35 -6.27
N ILE A 25 16.28 -12.46 -5.01
CA ILE A 25 14.88 -12.71 -4.62
C ILE A 25 14.07 -11.43 -4.89
N LEU A 26 12.81 -11.60 -5.26
CA LEU A 26 11.90 -10.48 -5.49
C LEU A 26 11.83 -9.58 -4.24
N SER A 27 12.25 -8.35 -4.42
CA SER A 27 12.38 -7.34 -3.36
C SER A 27 11.92 -5.98 -3.87
N ILE A 28 11.41 -5.17 -2.97
CA ILE A 28 11.00 -3.79 -3.24
C ILE A 28 11.93 -2.80 -2.56
N PRO A 29 12.12 -1.61 -3.13
CA PRO A 29 12.79 -0.53 -2.44
C PRO A 29 11.91 -0.05 -1.28
N VAL A 30 12.53 0.28 -0.15
CA VAL A 30 11.87 0.76 1.06
C VAL A 30 12.64 1.94 1.66
N GLY A 31 11.96 2.80 2.41
CA GLY A 31 12.59 3.93 3.09
C GLY A 31 11.63 5.10 3.31
N GLU A 32 12.08 6.08 4.06
CA GLU A 32 11.32 7.30 4.34
C GLU A 32 11.14 8.18 3.08
N GLU A 33 11.96 7.95 2.06
CA GLU A 33 11.90 8.62 0.76
C GLU A 33 10.59 8.37 0.00
N PHE A 34 9.83 7.37 0.45
CA PHE A 34 8.50 7.05 -0.08
C PHE A 34 7.37 7.86 0.55
N LEU A 35 7.61 8.58 1.66
CA LEU A 35 6.61 9.45 2.26
C LEU A 35 6.17 10.53 1.26
N GLY A 36 4.88 10.76 1.18
CA GLY A 36 4.30 11.73 0.24
C GLY A 36 4.25 11.27 -1.21
N ARG A 37 4.59 10.01 -1.50
CA ARG A 37 4.68 9.48 -2.86
C ARG A 37 3.53 8.53 -3.19
N VAL A 38 3.22 8.48 -4.48
CA VAL A 38 2.31 7.48 -5.06
C VAL A 38 3.13 6.56 -5.94
N VAL A 39 3.13 5.27 -5.62
CA VAL A 39 3.97 4.27 -6.27
C VAL A 39 3.18 3.04 -6.72
N ASP A 40 3.76 2.28 -7.64
CA ASP A 40 3.29 0.93 -7.96
C ASP A 40 3.81 -0.10 -6.93
N PRO A 41 3.34 -1.36 -6.97
CA PRO A 41 3.82 -2.40 -6.05
C PRO A 41 5.31 -2.77 -6.17
N LEU A 42 5.99 -2.34 -7.21
CA LEU A 42 7.45 -2.53 -7.38
C LEU A 42 8.26 -1.32 -6.90
N GLY A 43 7.58 -0.25 -6.44
CA GLY A 43 8.19 0.98 -5.96
C GLY A 43 8.47 2.01 -7.05
N ASN A 44 7.94 1.83 -8.27
CA ASN A 44 8.06 2.83 -9.33
C ASN A 44 7.09 3.99 -9.07
N PRO A 45 7.51 5.26 -9.21
CA PRO A 45 6.67 6.41 -8.96
C PRO A 45 5.58 6.56 -10.03
N LEU A 46 4.35 6.85 -9.60
CA LEU A 46 3.19 7.13 -10.45
C LEU A 46 2.74 8.60 -10.38
N ASP A 47 3.37 9.40 -9.52
CA ASP A 47 2.99 10.78 -9.19
C ASP A 47 3.66 11.86 -10.07
N GLY A 48 4.51 11.45 -11.00
CA GLY A 48 5.24 12.39 -11.86
C GLY A 48 6.34 13.21 -11.16
N LYS A 49 6.61 12.96 -9.87
CA LYS A 49 7.62 13.69 -9.08
C LYS A 49 9.06 13.19 -9.27
N GLY A 50 9.30 12.36 -10.29
CA GLY A 50 10.62 11.80 -10.59
C GLY A 50 10.97 10.55 -9.79
N ALA A 51 12.13 9.97 -10.08
CA ALA A 51 12.61 8.73 -9.46
C ALA A 51 12.83 8.89 -7.95
N ILE A 52 12.59 7.80 -7.20
CA ILE A 52 12.83 7.74 -5.76
C ILE A 52 14.19 7.08 -5.55
N ALA A 53 15.11 7.80 -4.93
CA ALA A 53 16.47 7.31 -4.64
C ALA A 53 16.48 6.56 -3.31
N SER A 54 16.12 5.29 -3.32
CA SER A 54 16.25 4.42 -2.14
C SER A 54 17.32 3.36 -2.37
N ASN A 55 18.23 3.23 -1.41
CA ASN A 55 19.28 2.22 -1.40
C ASN A 55 18.91 0.98 -0.57
N LYS A 56 17.79 1.02 0.14
CA LYS A 56 17.32 -0.08 0.99
C LYS A 56 16.31 -0.92 0.22
N ARG A 57 16.42 -2.23 0.32
CA ARG A 57 15.47 -3.18 -0.28
C ARG A 57 15.01 -4.20 0.75
N ARG A 58 13.75 -4.62 0.65
CA ARG A 58 13.18 -5.68 1.49
C ARG A 58 12.52 -6.73 0.60
N ALA A 59 12.73 -8.01 0.94
CA ALA A 59 12.03 -9.09 0.26
C ALA A 59 10.51 -8.96 0.48
N ILE A 60 9.72 -9.22 -0.57
CA ILE A 60 8.26 -9.11 -0.51
C ILE A 60 7.66 -10.18 0.39
N ASP A 61 8.14 -11.42 0.26
CA ASP A 61 7.64 -12.54 1.06
C ASP A 61 8.53 -12.73 2.30
N VAL A 62 8.12 -12.14 3.41
CA VAL A 62 8.78 -12.27 4.70
C VAL A 62 7.87 -13.02 5.66
N LYS A 63 8.39 -14.04 6.32
CA LYS A 63 7.65 -14.80 7.34
C LYS A 63 7.18 -13.86 8.46
N ALA A 64 5.88 -13.82 8.70
CA ALA A 64 5.29 -13.02 9.78
C ALA A 64 5.77 -13.49 11.15
N SER A 65 5.91 -12.55 12.08
CA SER A 65 6.25 -12.84 13.48
C SER A 65 5.22 -13.78 14.11
N GLY A 66 5.70 -14.81 14.82
CA GLY A 66 4.87 -15.74 15.55
C GLY A 66 4.16 -15.09 16.75
N VAL A 67 3.16 -15.78 17.31
CA VAL A 67 2.34 -15.28 18.44
C VAL A 67 3.21 -14.86 19.63
N MET A 68 4.25 -15.63 19.94
CA MET A 68 5.15 -15.36 21.09
C MET A 68 6.04 -14.13 20.91
N GLN A 69 6.21 -13.65 19.67
CA GLN A 69 7.04 -12.48 19.35
C GLN A 69 6.22 -11.20 19.24
N ARG A 70 4.88 -11.30 19.28
CA ARG A 70 3.99 -10.15 19.15
C ARG A 70 3.70 -9.53 20.51
N GLN A 71 3.72 -8.21 20.55
CA GLN A 71 3.26 -7.45 21.69
C GLN A 71 1.73 -7.43 21.72
N SER A 72 1.14 -7.43 22.91
CA SER A 72 -0.31 -7.23 23.08
C SER A 72 -0.74 -5.85 22.58
N VAL A 73 -1.93 -5.79 21.99
CA VAL A 73 -2.54 -4.52 21.58
C VAL A 73 -3.02 -3.78 22.82
N ASN A 74 -2.33 -2.69 23.19
CA ASN A 74 -2.58 -1.92 24.41
C ASN A 74 -2.61 -0.40 24.18
N GLN A 75 -2.50 0.05 22.91
CA GLN A 75 -2.55 1.45 22.57
C GLN A 75 -3.70 1.70 21.59
N PRO A 76 -4.60 2.65 21.85
CA PRO A 76 -5.68 2.97 20.91
C PRO A 76 -5.13 3.67 19.67
N LEU A 77 -5.75 3.37 18.52
CA LEU A 77 -5.65 4.13 17.29
C LEU A 77 -6.88 5.03 17.20
N GLU A 78 -6.71 6.32 17.39
CA GLU A 78 -7.81 7.28 17.29
C GLU A 78 -8.18 7.52 15.83
N THR A 79 -9.35 7.02 15.43
CA THR A 79 -9.86 7.19 14.06
C THR A 79 -10.44 8.58 13.80
N GLY A 80 -10.82 9.30 14.85
CA GLY A 80 -11.57 10.56 14.78
C GLY A 80 -13.07 10.37 14.54
N ILE A 81 -13.53 9.13 14.45
CA ILE A 81 -14.94 8.79 14.25
C ILE A 81 -15.53 8.40 15.61
N LYS A 82 -16.37 9.27 16.19
CA LYS A 82 -16.93 9.09 17.53
C LYS A 82 -17.48 7.70 17.81
N ALA A 83 -18.24 7.15 16.86
CA ALA A 83 -18.89 5.86 17.02
C ALA A 83 -17.87 4.72 17.16
N ILE A 84 -16.76 4.79 16.43
CA ILE A 84 -15.68 3.80 16.51
C ILE A 84 -14.89 4.00 17.79
N ASP A 85 -14.38 5.20 18.01
CA ASP A 85 -13.46 5.48 19.11
C ASP A 85 -14.12 5.29 20.50
N ALA A 86 -15.43 5.56 20.60
CA ALA A 86 -16.14 5.45 21.87
C ALA A 86 -16.74 4.06 22.16
N MET A 87 -17.16 3.31 21.14
CA MET A 87 -17.90 2.05 21.33
C MET A 87 -17.09 0.80 20.97
N ILE A 88 -16.26 0.89 19.93
CA ILE A 88 -15.48 -0.24 19.40
C ILE A 88 -14.07 0.23 19.00
N PRO A 89 -13.28 0.73 19.98
CA PRO A 89 -11.98 1.33 19.68
C PRO A 89 -11.05 0.35 18.97
N ILE A 90 -10.31 0.86 18.00
CA ILE A 90 -9.30 0.09 17.28
C ILE A 90 -7.96 0.31 17.97
N GLY A 91 -7.19 -0.75 18.13
CA GLY A 91 -5.85 -0.67 18.73
C GLY A 91 -4.72 -0.70 17.70
N LYS A 92 -3.61 -0.05 18.00
CA LYS A 92 -2.39 -0.11 17.19
C LYS A 92 -1.88 -1.55 17.11
N GLY A 93 -1.74 -2.09 15.92
CA GLY A 93 -1.40 -3.49 15.67
C GLY A 93 -2.60 -4.41 15.47
N GLN A 94 -3.82 -3.91 15.64
CA GLN A 94 -5.05 -4.64 15.36
C GLN A 94 -5.26 -4.76 13.83
N ARG A 95 -5.90 -5.86 13.45
CA ARG A 95 -6.35 -6.08 12.08
C ARG A 95 -7.87 -5.90 12.03
N GLU A 96 -8.34 -4.95 11.23
CA GLU A 96 -9.75 -4.57 11.16
C GLU A 96 -10.29 -4.82 9.75
N LEU A 97 -11.55 -5.28 9.66
CA LEU A 97 -12.26 -5.49 8.40
C LEU A 97 -13.38 -4.45 8.27
N VAL A 98 -13.30 -3.63 7.21
CA VAL A 98 -14.36 -2.70 6.81
C VAL A 98 -15.07 -3.27 5.60
N ILE A 99 -16.26 -3.86 5.80
CA ILE A 99 -17.04 -4.53 4.77
C ILE A 99 -18.42 -3.86 4.58
N GLY A 100 -18.94 -3.91 3.37
CA GLY A 100 -20.26 -3.39 3.00
C GLY A 100 -20.39 -3.27 1.48
N ASP A 101 -21.58 -2.90 1.00
CA ASP A 101 -21.88 -2.71 -0.40
C ASP A 101 -21.11 -1.55 -1.03
N ARG A 102 -21.24 -1.39 -2.35
CA ARG A 102 -20.63 -0.27 -3.07
C ARG A 102 -21.20 1.06 -2.55
N GLN A 103 -20.35 2.07 -2.43
CA GLN A 103 -20.70 3.45 -2.03
C GLN A 103 -21.29 3.59 -0.62
N THR A 104 -21.04 2.64 0.29
CA THR A 104 -21.50 2.70 1.69
C THR A 104 -20.55 3.45 2.63
N GLY A 105 -19.52 4.10 2.12
CA GLY A 105 -18.60 4.92 2.93
C GLY A 105 -17.37 4.19 3.47
N LYS A 106 -17.09 2.93 3.07
CA LYS A 106 -15.90 2.18 3.53
C LYS A 106 -14.60 2.95 3.36
N THR A 107 -14.37 3.47 2.17
CA THR A 107 -13.16 4.25 1.86
C THR A 107 -13.12 5.56 2.64
N SER A 108 -14.28 6.20 2.90
CA SER A 108 -14.35 7.42 3.71
C SER A 108 -13.84 7.18 5.13
N ILE A 109 -14.23 6.06 5.76
CA ILE A 109 -13.72 5.68 7.08
C ILE A 109 -12.18 5.59 7.09
N CYS A 110 -11.60 4.95 6.06
CA CYS A 110 -10.15 4.83 5.94
C CYS A 110 -9.47 6.20 5.73
N ILE A 111 -10.04 7.04 4.85
CA ILE A 111 -9.50 8.39 4.58
C ILE A 111 -9.58 9.26 5.82
N ASP A 112 -10.73 9.30 6.50
CA ASP A 112 -10.92 10.10 7.72
C ASP A 112 -9.96 9.65 8.83
N THR A 113 -9.74 8.33 8.96
CA THR A 113 -8.74 7.79 9.88
C THR A 113 -7.33 8.27 9.54
N ILE A 114 -6.93 8.27 8.26
CA ILE A 114 -5.63 8.77 7.82
C ILE A 114 -5.52 10.27 8.13
N LEU A 115 -6.53 11.07 7.78
CA LEU A 115 -6.55 12.52 8.04
C LEU A 115 -6.40 12.84 9.53
N ASN A 116 -6.98 12.00 10.39
CA ASN A 116 -6.93 12.19 11.84
C ASN A 116 -5.57 11.78 12.46
N GLN A 117 -4.64 11.20 11.70
CA GLN A 117 -3.30 10.88 12.22
C GLN A 117 -2.32 12.06 12.17
N LYS A 118 -2.75 13.22 11.69
CA LYS A 118 -1.90 14.42 11.62
C LYS A 118 -1.33 14.77 12.99
N GLY A 119 -0.01 14.82 13.09
CA GLY A 119 0.70 15.15 14.34
C GLY A 119 0.73 14.04 15.40
N LYS A 120 0.34 12.80 15.06
CA LYS A 120 0.31 11.65 15.99
C LYS A 120 1.48 10.67 15.83
N ASP A 121 2.50 11.03 15.08
CA ASP A 121 3.66 10.16 14.81
C ASP A 121 3.26 8.77 14.25
N VAL A 122 2.35 8.78 13.28
CA VAL A 122 1.85 7.58 12.59
C VAL A 122 2.09 7.72 11.10
N ILE A 123 2.82 6.78 10.53
CA ILE A 123 2.96 6.64 9.07
C ILE A 123 1.77 5.84 8.55
N CYS A 124 1.11 6.37 7.54
CA CYS A 124 -0.02 5.73 6.89
C CYS A 124 0.39 5.15 5.54
N ILE A 125 -0.04 3.94 5.25
CA ILE A 125 0.15 3.31 3.94
C ILE A 125 -1.23 2.95 3.39
N TYR A 126 -1.61 3.54 2.27
CA TYR A 126 -2.85 3.22 1.58
C TYR A 126 -2.57 2.35 0.36
N VAL A 127 -3.08 1.12 0.35
CA VAL A 127 -2.89 0.18 -0.76
C VAL A 127 -4.19 0.07 -1.57
N ALA A 128 -4.17 0.64 -2.79
CA ALA A 128 -5.30 0.61 -3.72
C ALA A 128 -5.14 -0.57 -4.69
N ILE A 129 -6.03 -1.58 -4.61
CA ILE A 129 -5.97 -2.77 -5.45
C ILE A 129 -7.23 -2.84 -6.31
N GLY A 130 -7.06 -2.99 -7.63
CA GLY A 130 -8.16 -3.14 -8.58
C GLY A 130 -9.05 -1.91 -8.71
N GLN A 131 -8.63 -0.75 -8.22
CA GLN A 131 -9.36 0.50 -8.31
C GLN A 131 -9.07 1.22 -9.65
N LYS A 132 -10.01 2.08 -10.08
CA LYS A 132 -9.79 2.95 -11.23
C LYS A 132 -8.75 4.02 -10.87
N ARG A 133 -7.85 4.34 -11.81
CA ARG A 133 -6.83 5.40 -11.62
C ARG A 133 -7.44 6.75 -11.22
N SER A 134 -8.61 7.10 -11.76
CA SER A 134 -9.33 8.32 -11.39
C SER A 134 -9.76 8.33 -9.91
N THR A 135 -10.17 7.19 -9.38
CA THR A 135 -10.55 7.07 -7.96
C THR A 135 -9.33 7.26 -7.05
N VAL A 136 -8.20 6.67 -7.42
CA VAL A 136 -6.94 6.85 -6.68
C VAL A 136 -6.47 8.31 -6.74
N ALA A 137 -6.57 8.95 -7.91
CA ALA A 137 -6.22 10.37 -8.06
C ALA A 137 -7.10 11.29 -7.18
N GLN A 138 -8.41 11.01 -7.10
CA GLN A 138 -9.32 11.76 -6.21
C GLN A 138 -8.95 11.55 -4.73
N LEU A 139 -8.59 10.34 -4.34
CA LEU A 139 -8.14 10.03 -3.00
C LEU A 139 -6.86 10.80 -2.66
N VAL A 140 -5.85 10.76 -3.53
CA VAL A 140 -4.59 11.50 -3.34
C VAL A 140 -4.87 13.00 -3.19
N ASN A 141 -5.70 13.59 -4.05
CA ASN A 141 -6.08 15.01 -3.95
C ASN A 141 -6.80 15.33 -2.62
N THR A 142 -7.61 14.41 -2.09
CA THR A 142 -8.26 14.58 -0.78
C THR A 142 -7.23 14.57 0.36
N LEU A 143 -6.26 13.64 0.32
CA LEU A 143 -5.18 13.57 1.29
C LEU A 143 -4.25 14.78 1.22
N GLU A 144 -3.93 15.27 0.02
CA GLU A 144 -3.13 16.48 -0.19
C GLU A 144 -3.82 17.72 0.40
N LYS A 145 -5.11 17.92 0.10
CA LYS A 145 -5.90 19.01 0.66
C LYS A 145 -5.99 18.98 2.19
N GLY A 146 -6.04 17.78 2.76
CA GLY A 146 -6.02 17.57 4.22
C GLY A 146 -4.63 17.68 4.85
N GLY A 147 -3.56 17.82 4.04
CA GLY A 147 -2.18 17.83 4.52
C GLY A 147 -1.74 16.50 5.11
N ALA A 148 -2.30 15.39 4.62
CA ALA A 148 -1.97 14.03 5.08
C ALA A 148 -0.91 13.33 4.24
N MET A 149 -0.54 13.89 3.08
CA MET A 149 0.47 13.27 2.23
C MET A 149 1.86 13.27 2.88
N ASP A 150 2.17 14.21 3.77
CA ASP A 150 3.49 14.29 4.41
C ASP A 150 3.85 13.03 5.22
N TYR A 151 2.85 12.29 5.69
CA TYR A 151 3.01 11.06 6.46
C TYR A 151 2.33 9.85 5.81
N THR A 152 1.93 9.96 4.54
CA THR A 152 1.20 8.90 3.84
C THR A 152 1.94 8.43 2.59
N ILE A 153 1.97 7.11 2.40
CA ILE A 153 2.43 6.46 1.17
C ILE A 153 1.21 5.84 0.48
N VAL A 154 1.07 6.03 -0.82
CA VAL A 154 0.01 5.40 -1.61
C VAL A 154 0.62 4.39 -2.57
N VAL A 155 0.25 3.11 -2.38
CA VAL A 155 0.63 2.02 -3.30
C VAL A 155 -0.57 1.71 -4.19
N SER A 156 -0.43 1.83 -5.50
CA SER A 156 -1.53 1.65 -6.44
C SER A 156 -1.26 0.53 -7.43
N ALA A 157 -2.11 -0.50 -7.39
CA ALA A 157 -2.24 -1.52 -8.43
C ALA A 157 -3.63 -1.38 -9.06
N SER A 158 -3.72 -0.60 -10.14
CA SER A 158 -5.00 -0.28 -10.78
C SER A 158 -5.63 -1.52 -11.43
N ALA A 159 -6.93 -1.44 -11.75
CA ALA A 159 -7.66 -2.54 -12.41
C ALA A 159 -7.08 -2.89 -13.81
N SER A 160 -6.31 -2.00 -14.43
CA SER A 160 -5.63 -2.22 -15.71
C SER A 160 -4.25 -2.85 -15.59
N GLU A 161 -3.72 -2.96 -14.36
CA GLU A 161 -2.43 -3.62 -14.12
C GLU A 161 -2.56 -5.15 -14.17
N SER A 162 -1.42 -5.83 -14.41
CA SER A 162 -1.39 -7.29 -14.45
C SER A 162 -1.80 -7.90 -13.11
N ALA A 163 -2.43 -9.09 -13.15
CA ALA A 163 -2.85 -9.80 -11.94
C ALA A 163 -1.69 -10.05 -10.94
N PRO A 164 -0.46 -10.39 -11.37
CA PRO A 164 0.67 -10.49 -10.46
C PRO A 164 0.99 -9.21 -9.68
N LEU A 165 0.89 -8.04 -10.31
CA LEU A 165 1.08 -6.76 -9.62
C LEU A 165 0.00 -6.50 -8.59
N GLN A 166 -1.26 -6.80 -8.89
CA GLN A 166 -2.35 -6.70 -7.93
C GLN A 166 -2.16 -7.67 -6.76
N PHE A 167 -1.63 -8.88 -7.01
CA PHE A 167 -1.37 -9.87 -5.98
C PHE A 167 -0.26 -9.46 -5.01
N ILE A 168 0.82 -8.85 -5.49
CA ILE A 168 1.92 -8.43 -4.62
C ILE A 168 1.68 -7.09 -3.91
N ALA A 169 0.69 -6.30 -4.34
CA ALA A 169 0.44 -4.98 -3.78
C ALA A 169 0.27 -4.95 -2.24
N PRO A 170 -0.50 -5.86 -1.59
CA PRO A 170 -0.62 -5.88 -0.14
C PRO A 170 0.68 -6.25 0.58
N TYR A 171 1.57 -6.98 -0.06
CA TYR A 171 2.89 -7.31 0.50
C TYR A 171 3.89 -6.17 0.32
N ALA A 172 3.69 -5.35 -0.70
CA ALA A 172 4.50 -4.17 -0.95
C ALA A 172 4.20 -3.04 0.04
N GLY A 173 2.93 -2.86 0.41
CA GLY A 173 2.50 -1.91 1.44
C GLY A 173 2.77 -2.42 2.83
#